data_73b838f5b7a05fb48b343bbe338dc5b4
#
_entry.id   73b838f5b7a05fb48b343bbe338dc5b4
#
_cell.length_a   1.000
_cell.length_b   1.000
_cell.length_c   1.000
_cell.angle_alpha   90.00
_cell.angle_beta   90.00
_cell.angle_gamma   90.00
#
_symmetry.space_group_name_H-M   'P 1'
#
loop_
_entity.id
_entity.type
_entity.pdbx_description
1 polymer ?
#
loop_
_entity_poly.entity_id
_entity_poly.type
_entity_poly.pdbx_seq_one_letter_code
_entity_poly.pdbx_strand_id
1 'polypeptide(L)'
;MTGEKIIESMRPMHDRSNGLGGGFAGYGIYPEYKDFFALHMFLEDRTARKNCEAFLRETMEIVHLERIPIRTTPAITDEPLIWRFFVTPLRSVLASMQIDEEECVTRTVMAINTRMKGAYVFSSGKNMGVFKAVGYPEDVGYFYRLDEYEAYSWTAHGRYPTNTPGWWGGAHPFALLNYSVVHNGEISSYDANRRFMEMFGYKCTLQTDTEVITYIADYLLRRQKLSLEEMAAVIAAPFWSTIDRKPPQEQKKLLYLRKVFSSLLITGPFSIVLGFEGGLMALNDRLKLRSMVVGEKDDRVYIASEEAAIRAMEPDAENIYAPAGGEPVIVRVKEGKF
;
A
#
# COMPACT_ATOMS: atom_id res chain seq x y z
N MET A 1 10.30 -15.68 -0.34
CA MET A 1 11.50 -14.80 -0.47
C MET A 1 11.68 -14.07 0.83
N THR A 2 12.89 -14.12 1.42
CA THR A 2 13.20 -13.38 2.65
C THR A 2 13.20 -11.88 2.43
N GLY A 3 12.97 -11.10 3.48
CA GLY A 3 13.03 -9.65 3.42
C GLY A 3 14.43 -9.08 3.18
N GLU A 4 15.50 -9.86 3.35
CA GLU A 4 16.86 -9.45 3.02
C GLU A 4 16.99 -9.02 1.55
N LYS A 5 16.42 -9.81 0.61
CA LYS A 5 16.49 -9.50 -0.82
C LYS A 5 15.81 -8.18 -1.20
N ILE A 6 14.65 -7.88 -0.60
CA ILE A 6 13.98 -6.60 -0.89
C ILE A 6 14.74 -5.42 -0.28
N ILE A 7 15.42 -5.61 0.87
CA ILE A 7 16.29 -4.58 1.46
C ILE A 7 17.47 -4.30 0.51
N GLU A 8 18.10 -5.33 -0.04
CA GLU A 8 19.20 -5.19 -1.00
C GLU A 8 18.81 -4.38 -2.23
N SER A 9 17.58 -4.52 -2.73
CA SER A 9 17.09 -3.74 -3.86
C SER A 9 17.07 -2.24 -3.62
N MET A 10 16.99 -1.84 -2.36
CA MET A 10 16.92 -0.42 -1.98
C MET A 10 18.29 0.25 -1.88
N ARG A 11 19.38 -0.52 -1.74
CA ARG A 11 20.74 0.02 -1.66
C ARG A 11 21.15 0.87 -2.87
N PRO A 12 20.94 0.41 -4.14
CA PRO A 12 21.21 1.26 -5.30
C PRO A 12 20.32 2.50 -5.38
N MET A 13 19.20 2.51 -4.63
CA MET A 13 18.25 3.62 -4.59
C MET A 13 18.53 4.61 -3.45
N HIS A 14 19.58 4.42 -2.66
CA HIS A 14 19.93 5.26 -1.50
C HIS A 14 19.91 6.75 -1.84
N ASP A 15 20.64 7.16 -2.86
CA ASP A 15 20.76 8.57 -3.28
C ASP A 15 19.45 9.16 -3.85
N ARG A 16 18.45 8.33 -4.08
CA ARG A 16 17.09 8.74 -4.47
C ARG A 16 16.14 8.92 -3.29
N SER A 17 16.64 8.71 -2.09
CA SER A 17 15.97 9.01 -0.83
C SER A 17 16.75 10.08 -0.07
N ASN A 18 16.12 10.76 0.87
CA ASN A 18 16.79 11.69 1.75
C ASN A 18 16.67 11.30 3.23
N GLY A 19 16.32 10.05 3.51
CA GLY A 19 16.17 9.53 4.87
C GLY A 19 14.91 10.02 5.61
N LEU A 20 14.03 10.78 4.96
CA LEU A 20 12.80 11.29 5.58
C LEU A 20 11.62 10.30 5.47
N GLY A 21 11.91 9.04 5.19
CA GLY A 21 10.96 7.94 5.22
C GLY A 21 11.35 6.77 4.33
N GLY A 22 11.23 5.57 4.88
CA GLY A 22 11.41 4.31 4.18
C GLY A 22 10.38 3.30 4.65
N GLY A 23 10.13 2.28 3.86
CA GLY A 23 9.28 1.19 4.31
C GLY A 23 8.97 0.12 3.28
N PHE A 24 8.30 -0.90 3.78
CA PHE A 24 8.05 -2.16 3.11
C PHE A 24 6.63 -2.65 3.40
N ALA A 25 6.05 -3.41 2.49
CA ALA A 25 4.91 -4.26 2.79
C ALA A 25 5.22 -5.69 2.36
N GLY A 26 4.93 -6.64 3.24
CA GLY A 26 5.09 -8.07 3.00
C GLY A 26 3.75 -8.80 3.03
N TYR A 27 3.56 -9.74 2.12
CA TYR A 27 2.35 -10.56 1.99
C TYR A 27 2.68 -12.04 2.21
N GLY A 28 1.87 -12.72 3.03
CA GLY A 28 2.12 -14.10 3.45
C GLY A 28 2.97 -14.22 4.71
N ILE A 29 3.17 -13.12 5.44
CA ILE A 29 4.13 -13.04 6.57
C ILE A 29 3.58 -13.49 7.92
N TYR A 30 2.29 -13.77 8.02
CA TYR A 30 1.63 -14.21 9.25
C TYR A 30 0.82 -15.48 9.06
N PRO A 31 1.44 -16.62 8.69
CA PRO A 31 0.72 -17.85 8.35
C PRO A 31 -0.13 -18.40 9.51
N GLU A 32 0.32 -18.22 10.77
CA GLU A 32 -0.42 -18.65 11.98
C GLU A 32 -1.66 -17.75 12.26
N TYR A 33 -1.66 -16.53 11.77
CA TYR A 33 -2.72 -15.55 11.96
C TYR A 33 -3.36 -15.10 10.64
N LYS A 34 -3.25 -15.91 9.58
CA LYS A 34 -3.66 -15.53 8.21
C LYS A 34 -5.15 -15.16 8.08
N ASP A 35 -5.99 -15.69 8.96
CA ASP A 35 -7.44 -15.45 8.94
C ASP A 35 -7.87 -14.20 9.73
N PHE A 36 -6.94 -13.58 10.45
CA PHE A 36 -7.18 -12.40 11.28
C PHE A 36 -6.61 -11.13 10.62
N PHE A 37 -7.25 -10.00 10.87
CA PHE A 37 -6.73 -8.71 10.45
C PHE A 37 -5.57 -8.28 11.35
N ALA A 38 -4.41 -8.02 10.76
CA ALA A 38 -3.21 -7.55 11.46
C ALA A 38 -3.19 -6.01 11.49
N LEU A 39 -3.62 -5.41 12.58
CA LEU A 39 -3.54 -3.96 12.76
C LEU A 39 -2.16 -3.58 13.29
N HIS A 40 -1.31 -2.99 12.44
CA HIS A 40 -0.07 -2.36 12.91
C HIS A 40 -0.34 -0.92 13.30
N MET A 41 0.14 -0.52 14.47
CA MET A 41 -0.18 0.77 15.06
C MET A 41 1.05 1.48 15.59
N PHE A 42 1.16 2.76 15.29
CA PHE A 42 1.98 3.69 16.05
C PHE A 42 1.18 4.26 17.20
N LEU A 43 1.79 4.25 18.38
CA LEU A 43 1.16 4.72 19.61
C LEU A 43 2.15 5.64 20.34
N GLU A 44 1.68 6.81 20.75
CA GLU A 44 2.51 7.82 21.41
C GLU A 44 3.00 7.34 22.77
N ASP A 45 2.12 6.68 23.53
CA ASP A 45 2.40 6.20 24.86
C ASP A 45 1.56 4.98 25.28
N ARG A 46 1.75 4.52 26.51
CA ARG A 46 0.99 3.40 27.09
C ARG A 46 -0.50 3.74 27.29
N THR A 47 -0.84 5.01 27.45
CA THR A 47 -2.24 5.47 27.63
C THR A 47 -2.96 5.36 26.29
N ALA A 48 -2.37 5.87 25.21
CA ALA A 48 -2.89 5.72 23.85
C ALA A 48 -3.10 4.24 23.50
N ARG A 49 -2.15 3.36 23.86
CA ARG A 49 -2.30 1.91 23.66
C ARG A 49 -3.52 1.34 24.38
N LYS A 50 -3.68 1.64 25.68
CA LYS A 50 -4.81 1.16 26.47
C LYS A 50 -6.16 1.66 25.93
N ASN A 51 -6.22 2.93 25.53
CA ASN A 51 -7.42 3.51 24.94
C ASN A 51 -7.78 2.85 23.61
N CYS A 52 -6.78 2.59 22.74
CA CYS A 52 -6.99 1.84 21.50
C CYS A 52 -7.47 0.41 21.75
N GLU A 53 -6.84 -0.28 22.70
CA GLU A 53 -7.25 -1.65 23.06
C GLU A 53 -8.70 -1.68 23.55
N ALA A 54 -9.10 -0.74 24.42
CA ALA A 54 -10.47 -0.62 24.88
C ALA A 54 -11.45 -0.35 23.74
N PHE A 55 -11.12 0.60 22.86
CA PHE A 55 -11.93 0.92 21.68
C PHE A 55 -12.07 -0.28 20.71
N LEU A 56 -10.98 -1.00 20.46
CA LEU A 56 -11.04 -2.19 19.61
C LEU A 56 -11.98 -3.25 20.19
N ARG A 57 -11.95 -3.48 21.50
CA ARG A 57 -12.81 -4.46 22.19
C ARG A 57 -14.32 -4.14 22.13
N GLU A 58 -14.71 -2.93 21.79
CA GLU A 58 -16.11 -2.56 21.56
C GLU A 58 -16.68 -3.20 20.27
N THR A 59 -15.83 -3.41 19.28
CA THR A 59 -16.26 -3.86 17.95
C THR A 59 -15.56 -5.13 17.45
N MET A 60 -14.46 -5.51 18.10
CA MET A 60 -13.60 -6.62 17.67
C MET A 60 -13.18 -7.51 18.84
N GLU A 61 -12.93 -8.77 18.54
CA GLU A 61 -12.15 -9.67 19.38
C GLU A 61 -10.68 -9.47 19.10
N ILE A 62 -9.86 -9.27 20.12
CA ILE A 62 -8.40 -9.26 20.02
C ILE A 62 -7.91 -10.69 20.32
N VAL A 63 -7.46 -11.38 19.28
CA VAL A 63 -6.99 -12.77 19.35
C VAL A 63 -5.57 -12.82 19.90
N HIS A 64 -4.71 -11.91 19.43
CA HIS A 64 -3.33 -11.75 19.90
C HIS A 64 -2.89 -10.30 19.77
N LEU A 65 -1.99 -9.87 20.64
CA LEU A 65 -1.37 -8.55 20.55
C LEU A 65 0.07 -8.59 21.10
N GLU A 66 0.96 -7.89 20.44
CA GLU A 66 2.37 -7.84 20.84
C GLU A 66 3.05 -6.57 20.31
N ARG A 67 4.21 -6.23 20.88
CA ARG A 67 5.10 -5.25 20.25
C ARG A 67 5.70 -5.87 19.00
N ILE A 68 5.75 -5.11 17.90
CA ILE A 68 6.48 -5.56 16.71
C ILE A 68 7.96 -5.67 17.07
N PRO A 69 8.61 -6.83 16.83
CA PRO A 69 10.03 -7.01 17.12
C PRO A 69 10.88 -6.04 16.30
N ILE A 70 11.82 -5.38 16.98
CA ILE A 70 12.76 -4.42 16.37
C ILE A 70 14.20 -4.70 16.78
N ARG A 71 15.15 -4.17 15.99
CA ARG A 71 16.57 -4.00 16.38
C ARG A 71 16.84 -2.52 16.60
N THR A 72 17.37 -2.15 17.74
CA THR A 72 17.81 -0.77 17.97
C THR A 72 18.97 -0.43 17.05
N THR A 73 18.90 0.71 16.39
CA THR A 73 19.95 1.24 15.51
C THR A 73 20.03 2.76 15.66
N PRO A 74 21.23 3.35 15.61
CA PRO A 74 21.39 4.81 15.64
C PRO A 74 20.76 5.53 14.44
N ALA A 75 20.50 4.81 13.36
CA ALA A 75 19.92 5.38 12.13
C ALA A 75 18.41 5.68 12.27
N ILE A 76 17.71 5.04 13.22
CA ILE A 76 16.27 5.25 13.44
C ILE A 76 16.08 5.82 14.84
N THR A 77 15.55 7.03 14.91
CA THR A 77 15.35 7.79 16.15
C THR A 77 13.88 8.13 16.37
N ASP A 78 13.56 8.57 17.59
CA ASP A 78 12.21 9.04 17.96
C ASP A 78 11.12 8.01 17.70
N GLU A 79 11.42 6.73 17.96
CA GLU A 79 10.52 5.63 17.72
C GLU A 79 9.25 5.72 18.61
N PRO A 80 8.05 5.65 18.03
CA PRO A 80 6.82 5.49 18.80
C PRO A 80 6.73 4.07 19.39
N LEU A 81 5.75 3.82 20.22
CA LEU A 81 5.41 2.44 20.56
C LEU A 81 4.79 1.76 19.34
N ILE A 82 5.39 0.69 18.86
CA ILE A 82 4.96 -0.03 17.66
C ILE A 82 4.35 -1.36 18.06
N TRP A 83 3.03 -1.49 17.85
CA TRP A 83 2.27 -2.68 18.22
C TRP A 83 1.54 -3.26 17.03
N ARG A 84 1.32 -4.58 17.04
CA ARG A 84 0.37 -5.25 16.16
C ARG A 84 -0.69 -5.96 16.98
N PHE A 85 -1.93 -5.88 16.48
CA PHE A 85 -3.10 -6.52 17.04
C PHE A 85 -3.69 -7.42 15.96
N PHE A 86 -3.83 -8.71 16.26
CA PHE A 86 -4.58 -9.63 15.41
C PHE A 86 -6.01 -9.65 15.91
N VAL A 87 -6.93 -9.22 15.04
CA VAL A 87 -8.32 -8.99 15.42
C VAL A 87 -9.30 -9.64 14.46
N THR A 88 -10.51 -9.90 14.95
CA THR A 88 -11.66 -10.28 14.13
C THR A 88 -12.88 -9.47 14.56
N PRO A 89 -13.71 -8.92 13.65
CA PRO A 89 -14.92 -8.21 14.00
C PRO A 89 -15.94 -9.10 14.76
N LEU A 90 -16.60 -8.55 15.76
CA LEU A 90 -17.64 -9.25 16.52
C LEU A 90 -18.87 -9.48 15.63
N ARG A 91 -19.36 -10.72 15.56
CA ARG A 91 -20.57 -11.08 14.76
C ARG A 91 -21.80 -10.24 15.13
N SER A 92 -21.96 -9.91 16.41
CA SER A 92 -23.04 -9.03 16.88
C SER A 92 -22.97 -7.62 16.27
N VAL A 93 -21.76 -7.08 16.12
CA VAL A 93 -21.52 -5.77 15.51
C VAL A 93 -21.82 -5.82 14.02
N LEU A 94 -21.32 -6.82 13.31
CA LEU A 94 -21.58 -7.01 11.88
C LEU A 94 -23.08 -7.11 11.59
N ALA A 95 -23.81 -7.92 12.38
CA ALA A 95 -25.25 -8.08 12.26
C ALA A 95 -26.03 -6.79 12.57
N SER A 96 -25.66 -6.07 13.64
CA SER A 96 -26.35 -4.85 14.04
C SER A 96 -26.14 -3.69 13.05
N MET A 97 -24.96 -3.62 12.44
CA MET A 97 -24.60 -2.58 11.48
C MET A 97 -24.90 -2.96 10.03
N GLN A 98 -25.24 -4.22 9.77
CA GLN A 98 -25.47 -4.77 8.41
C GLN A 98 -24.27 -4.54 7.47
N ILE A 99 -23.07 -4.79 7.96
CA ILE A 99 -21.80 -4.63 7.20
C ILE A 99 -20.98 -5.92 7.24
N ASP A 100 -20.07 -6.06 6.28
CA ASP A 100 -19.08 -7.12 6.28
C ASP A 100 -17.86 -6.81 7.17
N GLU A 101 -16.96 -7.79 7.32
CA GLU A 101 -15.76 -7.66 8.14
C GLU A 101 -14.84 -6.56 7.65
N GLU A 102 -14.62 -6.46 6.33
CA GLU A 102 -13.73 -5.48 5.73
C GLU A 102 -14.25 -4.05 5.94
N GLU A 103 -15.55 -3.83 5.81
CA GLU A 103 -16.16 -2.53 6.07
C GLU A 103 -16.08 -2.16 7.57
N CYS A 104 -16.24 -3.14 8.47
CA CYS A 104 -16.07 -2.92 9.91
C CYS A 104 -14.63 -2.49 10.23
N VAL A 105 -13.63 -3.19 9.70
CA VAL A 105 -12.21 -2.83 9.86
C VAL A 105 -11.91 -1.46 9.27
N THR A 106 -12.39 -1.18 8.05
CA THR A 106 -12.21 0.13 7.41
C THR A 106 -12.74 1.26 8.28
N ARG A 107 -13.96 1.14 8.81
CA ARG A 107 -14.55 2.16 9.70
C ARG A 107 -13.77 2.31 11.00
N THR A 108 -13.28 1.21 11.56
CA THR A 108 -12.45 1.21 12.77
C THR A 108 -11.12 1.92 12.53
N VAL A 109 -10.43 1.62 11.43
CA VAL A 109 -9.19 2.31 11.03
C VAL A 109 -9.43 3.82 10.87
N MET A 110 -10.48 4.21 10.15
CA MET A 110 -10.84 5.63 9.98
C MET A 110 -11.15 6.31 11.32
N ALA A 111 -11.86 5.63 12.24
CA ALA A 111 -12.17 6.16 13.56
C ALA A 111 -10.91 6.36 14.42
N ILE A 112 -10.01 5.38 14.46
CA ILE A 112 -8.75 5.49 15.20
C ILE A 112 -7.92 6.63 14.65
N ASN A 113 -7.67 6.64 13.34
CA ASN A 113 -6.78 7.62 12.69
C ASN A 113 -7.31 9.07 12.75
N THR A 114 -8.61 9.28 13.02
CA THR A 114 -9.21 10.62 13.07
C THR A 114 -9.61 11.09 14.45
N ARG A 115 -9.89 10.18 15.38
CA ARG A 115 -10.52 10.54 16.67
C ARG A 115 -9.66 10.18 17.88
N MET A 116 -8.70 9.25 17.73
CA MET A 116 -7.89 8.80 18.85
C MET A 116 -6.55 9.53 18.87
N LYS A 117 -6.36 10.39 19.87
CA LYS A 117 -5.10 11.10 20.04
C LYS A 117 -3.97 10.13 20.35
N GLY A 118 -2.83 10.31 19.68
CA GLY A 118 -1.62 9.52 19.91
C GLY A 118 -1.67 8.09 19.37
N ALA A 119 -2.63 7.77 18.47
CA ALA A 119 -2.75 6.46 17.85
C ALA A 119 -2.94 6.58 16.34
N TYR A 120 -2.25 5.71 15.58
CA TYR A 120 -2.35 5.66 14.14
C TYR A 120 -2.19 4.23 13.63
N VAL A 121 -3.19 3.72 12.94
CA VAL A 121 -3.15 2.42 12.24
C VAL A 121 -2.54 2.63 10.85
N PHE A 122 -1.46 1.92 10.56
CA PHE A 122 -0.75 2.03 9.27
C PHE A 122 -0.75 0.75 8.45
N SER A 123 -1.29 -0.34 8.99
CA SER A 123 -1.54 -1.62 8.30
C SER A 123 -2.78 -2.26 8.89
N SER A 124 -3.61 -2.93 8.08
CA SER A 124 -4.87 -3.51 8.55
C SER A 124 -5.36 -4.71 7.73
N GLY A 125 -4.46 -5.37 7.00
CA GLY A 125 -4.82 -6.52 6.16
C GLY A 125 -4.71 -7.87 6.85
N LYS A 126 -5.17 -8.93 6.18
CA LYS A 126 -4.99 -10.32 6.59
C LYS A 126 -3.70 -10.88 6.00
N ASN A 127 -2.94 -11.62 6.80
CA ASN A 127 -1.67 -12.25 6.38
C ASN A 127 -0.68 -11.29 5.66
N MET A 128 -0.72 -10.02 6.02
CA MET A 128 0.18 -9.00 5.48
C MET A 128 0.51 -7.96 6.54
N GLY A 129 1.59 -7.23 6.32
CA GLY A 129 1.98 -6.13 7.21
C GLY A 129 2.83 -5.08 6.50
N VAL A 130 2.64 -3.82 6.91
CA VAL A 130 3.48 -2.71 6.52
C VAL A 130 4.50 -2.45 7.63
N PHE A 131 5.73 -2.12 7.24
CA PHE A 131 6.84 -1.75 8.10
C PHE A 131 7.43 -0.45 7.58
N LYS A 132 7.34 0.64 8.32
CA LYS A 132 7.78 1.95 7.88
C LYS A 132 8.27 2.83 9.02
N ALA A 133 9.20 3.72 8.71
CA ALA A 133 9.79 4.66 9.66
C ALA A 133 10.36 5.88 8.95
N VAL A 134 10.79 6.88 9.73
CA VAL A 134 11.71 7.90 9.26
C VAL A 134 13.10 7.28 9.25
N GLY A 135 13.75 7.25 8.10
CA GLY A 135 15.05 6.64 7.84
C GLY A 135 15.21 6.22 6.40
N TYR A 136 16.39 5.81 6.02
CA TYR A 136 16.62 5.16 4.72
C TYR A 136 15.99 3.77 4.71
N PRO A 137 15.51 3.29 3.56
CA PRO A 137 14.83 1.98 3.49
C PRO A 137 15.64 0.83 4.07
N GLU A 138 16.94 0.75 3.78
CA GLU A 138 17.82 -0.29 4.26
C GLU A 138 17.93 -0.29 5.82
N ASP A 139 17.95 0.89 6.44
CA ASP A 139 17.95 1.02 7.90
C ASP A 139 16.60 0.63 8.50
N VAL A 140 15.51 0.99 7.83
CA VAL A 140 14.14 0.60 8.22
C VAL A 140 13.96 -0.91 8.13
N GLY A 141 14.47 -1.55 7.06
CA GLY A 141 14.45 -3.01 6.93
C GLY A 141 15.24 -3.71 8.04
N TYR A 142 16.41 -3.21 8.37
CA TYR A 142 17.21 -3.72 9.48
C TYR A 142 16.51 -3.54 10.83
N PHE A 143 15.97 -2.34 11.07
CA PHE A 143 15.25 -2.00 12.31
C PHE A 143 14.08 -2.95 12.57
N TYR A 144 13.26 -3.25 11.56
CA TYR A 144 12.11 -4.16 11.68
C TYR A 144 12.46 -5.64 11.54
N ARG A 145 13.74 -6.01 11.47
CA ARG A 145 14.19 -7.40 11.34
C ARG A 145 13.58 -8.12 10.14
N LEU A 146 13.45 -7.43 9.00
CA LEU A 146 12.75 -7.98 7.84
C LEU A 146 13.45 -9.19 7.22
N ASP A 147 14.75 -9.35 7.45
CA ASP A 147 15.53 -10.54 7.11
C ASP A 147 15.00 -11.83 7.76
N GLU A 148 14.22 -11.72 8.84
CA GLU A 148 13.59 -12.84 9.55
C GLU A 148 12.19 -13.17 9.05
N TYR A 149 11.62 -12.37 8.13
CA TYR A 149 10.31 -12.61 7.54
C TYR A 149 10.45 -13.25 6.16
N GLU A 150 9.53 -14.17 5.84
CA GLU A 150 9.33 -14.70 4.50
C GLU A 150 7.99 -14.25 3.94
N ALA A 151 7.97 -13.80 2.68
CA ALA A 151 6.77 -13.38 1.98
C ALA A 151 6.74 -13.92 0.56
N TYR A 152 5.55 -14.12 0.03
CA TYR A 152 5.39 -14.43 -1.39
C TYR A 152 5.45 -13.16 -2.27
N SER A 153 5.17 -11.99 -1.70
CA SER A 153 5.29 -10.70 -2.38
C SER A 153 5.77 -9.62 -1.43
N TRP A 154 6.65 -8.75 -1.91
CA TRP A 154 7.16 -7.59 -1.20
C TRP A 154 6.99 -6.32 -2.04
N THR A 155 6.69 -5.21 -1.39
CA THR A 155 6.85 -3.86 -1.94
C THR A 155 7.77 -3.04 -1.05
N ALA A 156 8.53 -2.11 -1.65
CA ALA A 156 9.47 -1.25 -0.93
C ALA A 156 9.46 0.18 -1.48
N HIS A 157 9.79 1.15 -0.63
CA HIS A 157 9.89 2.55 -1.05
C HIS A 157 10.88 3.33 -0.18
N GLY A 158 11.71 4.16 -0.84
CA GLY A 158 12.49 5.23 -0.24
C GLY A 158 11.87 6.58 -0.57
N ARG A 159 11.46 7.32 0.44
CA ARG A 159 10.76 8.60 0.28
C ARG A 159 11.76 9.74 0.06
N TYR A 160 11.41 10.65 -0.84
CA TYR A 160 12.06 11.95 -1.01
C TYR A 160 10.97 13.04 -0.97
N PRO A 161 10.44 13.40 0.21
CA PRO A 161 9.39 14.41 0.30
C PRO A 161 9.93 15.80 -0.02
N THR A 162 9.16 16.56 -0.78
CA THR A 162 9.49 17.94 -1.16
C THR A 162 8.77 18.96 -0.28
N ASN A 163 7.54 18.66 0.14
CA ASN A 163 6.63 19.61 0.78
C ASN A 163 6.09 19.15 2.16
N THR A 164 6.44 17.96 2.61
CA THR A 164 5.93 17.42 3.88
C THR A 164 7.08 17.00 4.81
N PRO A 165 6.95 17.24 6.13
CA PRO A 165 7.97 16.84 7.08
C PRO A 165 8.17 15.33 7.12
N GLY A 166 9.35 14.90 7.58
CA GLY A 166 9.59 13.50 7.92
C GLY A 166 8.74 13.12 9.13
N TRP A 167 7.84 12.15 8.94
CA TRP A 167 7.02 11.58 10.00
C TRP A 167 6.76 10.10 9.72
N TRP A 168 6.75 9.29 10.75
CA TRP A 168 6.63 7.83 10.64
C TRP A 168 5.39 7.40 9.82
N GLY A 169 4.23 7.97 10.12
CA GLY A 169 3.00 7.67 9.39
C GLY A 169 3.00 8.13 7.94
N GLY A 170 3.78 9.17 7.62
CA GLY A 170 3.91 9.71 6.25
C GLY A 170 4.87 8.91 5.35
N ALA A 171 5.65 7.96 5.88
CA ALA A 171 6.46 7.07 5.06
C ALA A 171 5.57 6.09 4.28
N HIS A 172 6.04 5.64 3.12
CA HIS A 172 5.38 4.59 2.33
C HIS A 172 5.80 3.20 2.82
N PRO A 173 5.04 2.12 2.53
CA PRO A 173 3.73 2.09 1.85
C PRO A 173 2.58 2.68 2.68
N PHE A 174 1.52 3.15 2.00
CA PHE A 174 0.22 3.35 2.59
C PHE A 174 -0.63 2.10 2.39
N ALA A 175 -1.42 1.73 3.40
CA ALA A 175 -2.24 0.53 3.30
C ALA A 175 -3.61 0.72 3.94
N LEU A 176 -4.59 0.02 3.38
CA LEU A 176 -5.91 -0.22 3.95
C LEU A 176 -6.37 -1.62 3.56
N LEU A 177 -6.74 -2.43 4.54
CA LEU A 177 -7.00 -3.85 4.33
C LEU A 177 -5.82 -4.53 3.61
N ASN A 178 -6.08 -5.37 2.63
CA ASN A 178 -5.06 -6.08 1.87
C ASN A 178 -4.44 -5.27 0.72
N TYR A 179 -4.77 -3.98 0.59
CA TYR A 179 -4.19 -3.10 -0.41
C TYR A 179 -3.07 -2.26 0.19
N SER A 180 -1.89 -2.28 -0.42
CA SER A 180 -0.78 -1.39 -0.08
C SER A 180 -0.26 -0.68 -1.33
N VAL A 181 0.05 0.61 -1.22
CA VAL A 181 0.51 1.42 -2.35
C VAL A 181 1.85 2.07 -2.03
N VAL A 182 2.81 1.90 -2.93
CA VAL A 182 4.00 2.73 -3.02
C VAL A 182 3.88 3.61 -4.26
N HIS A 183 4.34 4.86 -4.16
CA HIS A 183 4.15 5.86 -5.20
C HIS A 183 5.43 6.70 -5.38
N ASN A 184 5.86 6.81 -6.61
CA ASN A 184 6.90 7.74 -7.04
C ASN A 184 6.27 8.73 -8.02
N GLY A 185 6.09 9.96 -7.58
CA GLY A 185 5.47 11.00 -8.38
C GLY A 185 4.84 12.10 -7.55
N GLU A 186 4.05 12.93 -8.20
CA GLU A 186 3.27 13.99 -7.59
C GLU A 186 2.00 14.24 -8.41
N ILE A 187 0.82 14.00 -7.82
CA ILE A 187 -0.44 14.13 -8.53
C ILE A 187 -1.05 15.52 -8.37
N SER A 188 -1.34 16.16 -9.48
CA SER A 188 -1.98 17.47 -9.50
C SER A 188 -3.48 17.43 -9.22
N SER A 189 -4.11 16.25 -9.28
CA SER A 189 -5.54 16.03 -9.00
C SER A 189 -5.84 15.74 -7.53
N TYR A 190 -4.84 15.82 -6.63
CA TYR A 190 -4.94 15.44 -5.21
C TYR A 190 -6.21 15.96 -4.52
N ASP A 191 -6.48 17.25 -4.57
CA ASP A 191 -7.63 17.84 -3.88
C ASP A 191 -8.98 17.34 -4.41
N ALA A 192 -9.10 17.16 -5.73
CA ALA A 192 -10.32 16.64 -6.36
C ALA A 192 -10.55 15.18 -5.95
N ASN A 193 -9.49 14.35 -6.03
CA ASN A 193 -9.57 12.96 -5.64
C ASN A 193 -9.88 12.82 -4.14
N ARG A 194 -9.20 13.57 -3.26
CA ARG A 194 -9.43 13.58 -1.82
C ARG A 194 -10.88 13.91 -1.48
N ARG A 195 -11.41 15.03 -2.00
CA ARG A 195 -12.79 15.46 -1.74
C ARG A 195 -13.80 14.41 -2.18
N PHE A 196 -13.57 13.77 -3.33
CA PHE A 196 -14.42 12.68 -3.78
C PHE A 196 -14.39 11.49 -2.79
N MET A 197 -13.20 11.08 -2.34
CA MET A 197 -13.06 9.97 -1.39
C MET A 197 -13.69 10.29 -0.02
N GLU A 198 -13.60 11.54 0.44
CA GLU A 198 -14.22 11.98 1.69
C GLU A 198 -15.74 11.88 1.68
N MET A 199 -16.39 12.01 0.50
CA MET A 199 -17.84 11.81 0.35
C MET A 199 -18.27 10.37 0.65
N PHE A 200 -17.37 9.41 0.48
CA PHE A 200 -17.61 7.98 0.75
C PHE A 200 -17.09 7.53 2.12
N GLY A 201 -16.76 8.48 3.00
CA GLY A 201 -16.39 8.21 4.39
C GLY A 201 -14.91 7.93 4.66
N TYR A 202 -14.05 7.97 3.63
CA TYR A 202 -12.61 7.93 3.83
C TYR A 202 -12.13 9.28 4.40
N LYS A 203 -11.09 9.24 5.22
CA LYS A 203 -10.51 10.43 5.86
C LYS A 203 -9.02 10.49 5.57
N CYS A 204 -8.63 11.44 4.73
CA CYS A 204 -7.25 11.66 4.34
C CYS A 204 -6.57 12.59 5.35
N THR A 205 -5.95 12.01 6.38
CA THR A 205 -5.41 12.75 7.53
C THR A 205 -3.95 13.16 7.34
N LEU A 206 -3.23 12.53 6.41
CA LEU A 206 -1.79 12.71 6.24
C LEU A 206 -1.43 13.72 5.14
N GLN A 207 -2.42 14.24 4.43
CA GLN A 207 -2.26 15.24 3.37
C GLN A 207 -1.24 14.81 2.29
N THR A 208 -1.24 13.52 1.95
CA THR A 208 -0.39 12.94 0.91
C THR A 208 -1.24 12.28 -0.15
N ASP A 209 -0.81 12.41 -1.38
CA ASP A 209 -1.46 11.83 -2.56
C ASP A 209 -1.48 10.29 -2.52
N THR A 210 -0.47 9.65 -1.95
CA THR A 210 -0.41 8.19 -1.84
C THR A 210 -1.47 7.63 -0.90
N GLU A 211 -1.81 8.33 0.19
CA GLU A 211 -2.93 7.97 1.05
C GLU A 211 -4.24 7.95 0.25
N VAL A 212 -4.47 8.98 -0.57
CA VAL A 212 -5.66 9.07 -1.42
C VAL A 212 -5.70 7.95 -2.46
N ILE A 213 -4.57 7.65 -3.12
CA ILE A 213 -4.47 6.56 -4.10
C ILE A 213 -4.81 5.21 -3.44
N THR A 214 -4.37 4.97 -2.20
CA THR A 214 -4.67 3.75 -1.45
C THR A 214 -6.18 3.62 -1.19
N TYR A 215 -6.84 4.71 -0.81
CA TYR A 215 -8.29 4.71 -0.59
C TYR A 215 -9.07 4.58 -1.90
N ILE A 216 -8.58 5.14 -3.01
CA ILE A 216 -9.14 4.92 -4.35
C ILE A 216 -9.09 3.44 -4.71
N ALA A 217 -7.97 2.75 -4.42
CA ALA A 217 -7.85 1.32 -4.69
C ALA A 217 -8.91 0.52 -3.91
N ASP A 218 -9.04 0.75 -2.60
CA ASP A 218 -10.07 0.10 -1.79
C ASP A 218 -11.49 0.39 -2.32
N TYR A 219 -11.79 1.65 -2.65
CA TYR A 219 -13.08 2.05 -3.16
C TYR A 219 -13.42 1.37 -4.48
N LEU A 220 -12.52 1.39 -5.46
CA LEU A 220 -12.77 0.82 -6.79
C LEU A 220 -12.80 -0.71 -6.76
N LEU A 221 -11.84 -1.35 -6.09
CA LEU A 221 -11.71 -2.80 -6.10
C LEU A 221 -12.70 -3.47 -5.14
N ARG A 222 -12.77 -3.01 -3.89
CA ARG A 222 -13.61 -3.63 -2.86
C ARG A 222 -15.07 -3.17 -2.94
N ARG A 223 -15.34 -1.85 -2.90
CA ARG A 223 -16.73 -1.34 -2.85
C ARG A 223 -17.42 -1.32 -4.21
N GLN A 224 -16.70 -0.97 -5.29
CA GLN A 224 -17.25 -0.92 -6.64
C GLN A 224 -17.08 -2.25 -7.40
N LYS A 225 -16.31 -3.21 -6.86
CA LYS A 225 -16.05 -4.53 -7.46
C LYS A 225 -15.47 -4.46 -8.87
N LEU A 226 -14.70 -3.42 -9.19
CA LEU A 226 -13.99 -3.31 -10.45
C LEU A 226 -12.79 -4.26 -10.47
N SER A 227 -12.40 -4.70 -11.68
CA SER A 227 -11.14 -5.42 -11.86
C SER A 227 -9.93 -4.49 -11.76
N LEU A 228 -8.73 -5.06 -11.63
CA LEU A 228 -7.48 -4.28 -11.61
C LEU A 228 -7.29 -3.50 -12.92
N GLU A 229 -7.64 -4.10 -14.06
CA GLU A 229 -7.59 -3.45 -15.37
C GLU A 229 -8.61 -2.29 -15.47
N GLU A 230 -9.80 -2.46 -14.90
CA GLU A 230 -10.81 -1.41 -14.84
C GLU A 230 -10.37 -0.27 -13.91
N MET A 231 -9.78 -0.59 -12.76
CA MET A 231 -9.17 0.42 -11.88
C MET A 231 -8.08 1.20 -12.63
N ALA A 232 -7.18 0.51 -13.33
CA ALA A 232 -6.15 1.17 -14.15
C ALA A 232 -6.76 2.09 -15.20
N ALA A 233 -7.83 1.65 -15.88
CA ALA A 233 -8.56 2.44 -16.88
C ALA A 233 -9.31 3.65 -16.26
N VAL A 234 -9.60 3.65 -14.96
CA VAL A 234 -10.14 4.80 -14.23
C VAL A 234 -9.04 5.79 -13.88
N ILE A 235 -8.01 5.33 -13.16
CA ILE A 235 -7.00 6.23 -12.60
C ILE A 235 -5.99 6.74 -13.64
N ALA A 236 -5.66 5.93 -14.66
CA ALA A 236 -4.82 6.29 -15.82
C ALA A 236 -5.62 6.27 -17.11
N ALA A 237 -6.81 6.86 -17.12
CA ALA A 237 -7.76 6.74 -18.23
C ALA A 237 -7.12 7.00 -19.60
N PRO A 238 -7.31 6.09 -20.58
CA PRO A 238 -6.76 6.24 -21.93
C PRO A 238 -7.19 7.55 -22.60
N PHE A 239 -6.39 8.05 -23.53
CA PHE A 239 -6.76 9.22 -24.35
C PHE A 239 -8.01 8.93 -25.20
N TRP A 240 -8.77 9.96 -25.50
CA TRP A 240 -9.96 9.84 -26.37
C TRP A 240 -9.64 9.17 -27.69
N SER A 241 -8.56 9.59 -28.35
CA SER A 241 -8.10 9.00 -29.61
C SER A 241 -7.73 7.51 -29.50
N THR A 242 -7.33 7.05 -28.31
CA THR A 242 -7.09 5.64 -28.04
C THR A 242 -8.41 4.88 -27.88
N ILE A 243 -9.36 5.48 -27.15
CA ILE A 243 -10.70 4.92 -26.97
C ILE A 243 -11.41 4.76 -28.30
N ASP A 244 -11.36 5.80 -29.18
CA ASP A 244 -12.04 5.82 -30.49
C ASP A 244 -11.55 4.71 -31.44
N ARG A 245 -10.33 4.17 -31.22
CA ARG A 245 -9.77 3.07 -32.03
C ARG A 245 -10.12 1.67 -31.50
N LYS A 246 -10.75 1.58 -30.33
CA LYS A 246 -11.10 0.30 -29.72
C LYS A 246 -12.38 -0.29 -30.34
N PRO A 247 -12.62 -1.61 -30.23
CA PRO A 247 -13.89 -2.22 -30.61
C PRO A 247 -15.07 -1.57 -29.88
N PRO A 248 -16.26 -1.49 -30.50
CA PRO A 248 -17.41 -0.75 -29.93
C PRO A 248 -17.79 -1.13 -28.49
N GLN A 249 -17.67 -2.40 -28.14
CA GLN A 249 -17.99 -2.88 -26.80
C GLN A 249 -16.98 -2.36 -25.77
N GLU A 250 -15.68 -2.37 -26.10
CA GLU A 250 -14.61 -1.84 -25.27
C GLU A 250 -14.71 -0.32 -25.15
N GLN A 251 -15.01 0.38 -26.25
CA GLN A 251 -15.29 1.82 -26.23
C GLN A 251 -16.39 2.15 -25.23
N LYS A 252 -17.53 1.46 -25.31
CA LYS A 252 -18.68 1.68 -24.42
C LYS A 252 -18.28 1.51 -22.96
N LYS A 253 -17.49 0.49 -22.62
CA LYS A 253 -16.98 0.22 -21.28
C LYS A 253 -16.07 1.36 -20.79
N LEU A 254 -15.07 1.73 -21.58
CA LEU A 254 -14.12 2.80 -21.23
C LEU A 254 -14.81 4.17 -21.07
N LEU A 255 -15.77 4.48 -21.94
CA LEU A 255 -16.59 5.69 -21.84
C LEU A 255 -17.44 5.71 -20.57
N TYR A 256 -18.02 4.57 -20.19
CA TYR A 256 -18.76 4.44 -18.95
C TYR A 256 -17.87 4.71 -17.73
N LEU A 257 -16.72 4.00 -17.61
CA LEU A 257 -15.77 4.18 -16.52
C LEU A 257 -15.30 5.64 -16.41
N ARG A 258 -14.97 6.25 -17.54
CA ARG A 258 -14.49 7.63 -17.60
C ARG A 258 -15.54 8.67 -17.20
N LYS A 259 -16.83 8.41 -17.45
CA LYS A 259 -17.93 9.29 -17.05
C LYS A 259 -18.29 9.12 -15.58
N VAL A 260 -18.41 7.88 -15.13
CA VAL A 260 -18.85 7.56 -13.76
C VAL A 260 -17.77 7.91 -12.72
N PHE A 261 -16.52 7.61 -13.03
CA PHE A 261 -15.40 7.80 -12.12
C PHE A 261 -14.47 8.96 -12.51
N SER A 262 -14.98 9.97 -13.20
CA SER A 262 -14.18 11.10 -13.70
C SER A 262 -13.37 11.81 -12.63
N SER A 263 -13.89 11.92 -11.40
CA SER A 263 -13.21 12.53 -10.25
C SER A 263 -12.07 11.68 -9.67
N LEU A 264 -11.93 10.43 -10.13
CA LEU A 264 -10.84 9.53 -9.72
C LEU A 264 -9.73 9.41 -10.76
N LEU A 265 -9.83 10.13 -11.87
CA LEU A 265 -8.70 10.29 -12.80
C LEU A 265 -7.53 10.94 -12.05
N ILE A 266 -6.38 10.27 -12.07
CA ILE A 266 -5.15 10.81 -11.53
C ILE A 266 -4.42 11.56 -12.62
N THR A 267 -4.08 12.83 -12.35
CA THR A 267 -3.29 13.68 -13.25
C THR A 267 -1.97 14.06 -12.60
N GLY A 268 -0.94 14.30 -13.43
CA GLY A 268 0.43 14.49 -13.01
C GLY A 268 1.29 13.22 -13.20
N PRO A 269 2.60 13.32 -12.96
CA PRO A 269 3.51 12.19 -13.08
C PRO A 269 3.33 11.22 -11.93
N PHE A 270 3.09 9.95 -12.22
CA PHE A 270 3.06 8.90 -11.21
C PHE A 270 3.56 7.55 -11.73
N SER A 271 4.16 6.80 -10.82
CA SER A 271 4.45 5.39 -10.93
C SER A 271 4.06 4.75 -9.61
N ILE A 272 3.12 3.81 -9.63
CA ILE A 272 2.65 3.11 -8.44
C ILE A 272 2.90 1.61 -8.54
N VAL A 273 3.14 0.98 -7.38
CA VAL A 273 2.98 -0.45 -7.22
C VAL A 273 1.93 -0.67 -6.13
N LEU A 274 0.84 -1.31 -6.52
CA LEU A 274 -0.24 -1.75 -5.64
C LEU A 274 0.00 -3.22 -5.30
N GLY A 275 0.28 -3.51 -4.03
CA GLY A 275 0.22 -4.86 -3.50
C GLY A 275 -1.21 -5.22 -3.12
N PHE A 276 -1.60 -6.46 -3.36
CA PHE A 276 -2.89 -7.02 -2.98
C PHE A 276 -2.73 -8.51 -2.63
N GLU A 277 -3.74 -9.09 -2.04
CA GLU A 277 -3.72 -10.52 -1.72
C GLU A 277 -3.54 -11.38 -2.97
N GLY A 278 -2.45 -12.17 -2.99
CA GLY A 278 -2.10 -13.03 -4.12
C GLY A 278 -1.43 -12.32 -5.30
N GLY A 279 -0.93 -11.07 -5.13
CA GLY A 279 -0.19 -10.46 -6.22
C GLY A 279 0.18 -8.98 -6.05
N LEU A 280 0.54 -8.39 -7.18
CA LEU A 280 0.80 -6.96 -7.29
C LEU A 280 0.40 -6.43 -8.66
N MET A 281 0.10 -5.13 -8.73
CA MET A 281 -0.11 -4.39 -9.97
C MET A 281 0.80 -3.18 -9.99
N ALA A 282 1.52 -3.00 -11.07
CA ALA A 282 2.30 -1.80 -11.33
C ALA A 282 1.67 -0.98 -12.46
N LEU A 283 1.67 0.34 -12.31
CA LEU A 283 1.04 1.24 -13.27
C LEU A 283 1.75 2.60 -13.30
N ASN A 284 2.05 3.07 -14.50
CA ASN A 284 2.51 4.43 -14.74
C ASN A 284 1.34 5.35 -15.13
N ASP A 285 1.54 6.66 -14.96
CA ASP A 285 0.70 7.63 -15.62
C ASP A 285 0.64 7.40 -17.14
N ARG A 286 -0.46 7.83 -17.77
CA ARG A 286 -0.72 7.60 -19.19
C ARG A 286 0.29 8.23 -20.17
N LEU A 287 1.10 9.18 -19.70
CA LEU A 287 2.18 9.81 -20.47
C LEU A 287 3.55 9.17 -20.20
N LYS A 288 3.63 8.29 -19.20
CA LYS A 288 4.86 7.66 -18.71
C LYS A 288 5.92 8.70 -18.32
N LEU A 289 5.55 9.64 -17.49
CA LEU A 289 6.44 10.69 -17.00
C LEU A 289 7.40 10.17 -15.91
N ARG A 290 7.08 9.03 -15.29
CA ARG A 290 7.95 8.33 -14.35
C ARG A 290 8.46 7.02 -14.91
N SER A 291 9.68 6.63 -14.51
CA SER A 291 10.29 5.37 -14.92
C SER A 291 9.65 4.18 -14.20
N MET A 292 9.60 3.08 -14.88
CA MET A 292 9.27 1.75 -14.38
C MET A 292 9.90 0.70 -15.29
N VAL A 293 10.51 -0.29 -14.68
CA VAL A 293 11.15 -1.42 -15.35
C VAL A 293 10.63 -2.71 -14.74
N VAL A 294 10.38 -3.68 -15.57
CA VAL A 294 9.96 -5.05 -15.20
C VAL A 294 11.05 -6.00 -15.66
N GLY A 295 11.35 -7.00 -14.87
CA GLY A 295 12.26 -8.09 -15.20
C GLY A 295 11.72 -9.41 -14.65
N GLU A 296 12.14 -10.51 -15.22
CA GLU A 296 11.69 -11.85 -14.86
C GLU A 296 12.89 -12.76 -14.61
N LYS A 297 12.71 -13.74 -13.74
CA LYS A 297 13.62 -14.88 -13.60
C LYS A 297 12.86 -16.06 -13.02
N ASP A 298 12.86 -17.17 -13.75
CA ASP A 298 12.15 -18.40 -13.41
C ASP A 298 10.64 -18.14 -13.19
N ASP A 299 10.14 -18.31 -11.97
CA ASP A 299 8.74 -18.05 -11.59
C ASP A 299 8.56 -16.72 -10.83
N ARG A 300 9.54 -15.81 -10.93
CA ARG A 300 9.54 -14.53 -10.20
C ARG A 300 9.49 -13.36 -11.17
N VAL A 301 8.77 -12.33 -10.75
CA VAL A 301 8.67 -11.05 -11.46
C VAL A 301 9.18 -9.95 -10.54
N TYR A 302 10.01 -9.09 -11.07
CA TYR A 302 10.62 -7.96 -10.39
C TYR A 302 10.16 -6.66 -11.03
N ILE A 303 9.76 -5.69 -10.24
CA ILE A 303 9.32 -4.38 -10.72
C ILE A 303 10.01 -3.30 -9.89
N ALA A 304 10.62 -2.34 -10.56
CA ALA A 304 11.32 -1.25 -9.90
C ALA A 304 11.25 0.05 -10.71
N SER A 305 11.62 1.16 -10.12
CA SER A 305 11.82 2.42 -10.84
C SER A 305 13.06 2.40 -11.73
N GLU A 306 14.06 1.54 -11.43
CA GLU A 306 15.30 1.38 -12.17
C GLU A 306 15.77 -0.08 -12.22
N GLU A 307 16.41 -0.47 -13.32
CA GLU A 307 16.96 -1.81 -13.51
C GLU A 307 18.01 -2.17 -12.44
N ALA A 308 18.78 -1.19 -11.94
CA ALA A 308 19.78 -1.41 -10.90
C ALA A 308 19.19 -2.05 -9.63
N ALA A 309 17.98 -1.69 -9.26
CA ALA A 309 17.29 -2.29 -8.11
C ALA A 309 16.90 -3.76 -8.38
N ILE A 310 16.50 -4.10 -9.61
CA ILE A 310 16.23 -5.47 -10.02
C ILE A 310 17.52 -6.29 -9.99
N ARG A 311 18.59 -5.78 -10.59
CA ARG A 311 19.91 -6.45 -10.66
C ARG A 311 20.54 -6.68 -9.28
N ALA A 312 20.23 -5.84 -8.31
CA ALA A 312 20.71 -6.04 -6.94
C ALA A 312 20.05 -7.26 -6.26
N MET A 313 18.77 -7.55 -6.57
CA MET A 313 18.06 -8.73 -6.06
C MET A 313 18.34 -9.99 -6.89
N GLU A 314 18.43 -9.81 -8.21
CA GLU A 314 18.56 -10.89 -9.20
C GLU A 314 19.46 -10.43 -10.35
N PRO A 315 20.78 -10.68 -10.23
CA PRO A 315 21.75 -10.28 -11.28
C PRO A 315 21.45 -10.87 -12.66
N ASP A 316 20.89 -12.08 -12.67
CA ASP A 316 20.56 -12.84 -13.88
C ASP A 316 19.11 -12.63 -14.35
N ALA A 317 18.45 -11.54 -13.92
CA ALA A 317 17.10 -11.22 -14.39
C ALA A 317 17.05 -11.10 -15.92
N GLU A 318 16.02 -11.67 -16.51
CA GLU A 318 15.77 -11.76 -17.94
C GLU A 318 14.54 -10.92 -18.31
N ASN A 319 14.21 -10.85 -19.61
CA ASN A 319 13.02 -10.15 -20.12
C ASN A 319 12.86 -8.75 -19.56
N ILE A 320 13.96 -7.98 -19.50
CA ILE A 320 13.92 -6.61 -18.97
C ILE A 320 13.20 -5.71 -19.98
N TYR A 321 12.10 -5.08 -19.54
CA TYR A 321 11.34 -4.13 -20.36
C TYR A 321 10.73 -3.02 -19.53
N ALA A 322 10.33 -1.96 -20.21
CA ALA A 322 9.61 -0.85 -19.62
C ALA A 322 8.17 -0.83 -20.16
N PRO A 323 7.13 -1.00 -19.30
CA PRO A 323 5.74 -1.02 -19.75
C PRO A 323 5.32 0.32 -20.35
N ALA A 324 4.29 0.32 -21.18
CA ALA A 324 3.74 1.54 -21.77
C ALA A 324 2.99 2.38 -20.71
N GLY A 325 2.86 3.68 -20.97
CA GLY A 325 2.10 4.58 -20.09
C GLY A 325 0.62 4.20 -20.03
N GLY A 326 0.08 4.10 -18.81
CA GLY A 326 -1.31 3.70 -18.56
C GLY A 326 -1.60 2.21 -18.75
N GLU A 327 -0.60 1.40 -19.07
CA GLU A 327 -0.73 -0.05 -19.20
C GLU A 327 -0.37 -0.72 -17.87
N PRO A 328 -1.31 -1.45 -17.22
CA PRO A 328 -1.02 -2.14 -15.98
C PRO A 328 -0.21 -3.42 -16.20
N VAL A 329 0.81 -3.62 -15.39
CA VAL A 329 1.50 -4.91 -15.23
C VAL A 329 0.91 -5.60 -14.02
N ILE A 330 0.17 -6.69 -14.24
CA ILE A 330 -0.51 -7.43 -13.17
C ILE A 330 0.18 -8.78 -13.01
N VAL A 331 0.70 -9.02 -11.81
CA VAL A 331 1.38 -10.27 -11.44
C VAL A 331 0.54 -10.96 -10.38
N ARG A 332 0.23 -12.23 -10.60
CA ARG A 332 -0.50 -13.08 -9.64
C ARG A 332 0.37 -14.25 -9.21
N VAL A 333 0.34 -14.54 -7.93
CA VAL A 333 0.99 -15.72 -7.38
C VAL A 333 0.22 -16.96 -7.85
N LYS A 334 0.96 -18.01 -8.26
CA LYS A 334 0.33 -19.28 -8.68
C LYS A 334 -0.42 -19.89 -7.51
N GLU A 335 -1.60 -20.45 -7.78
CA GLU A 335 -2.42 -21.14 -6.78
C GLU A 335 -1.61 -22.18 -6.00
N GLY A 336 -1.82 -22.23 -4.68
CA GLY A 336 -1.12 -23.17 -3.78
C GLY A 336 0.24 -22.69 -3.25
N LYS A 337 0.66 -21.44 -3.55
CA LYS A 337 1.90 -20.85 -3.01
C LYS A 337 1.68 -19.75 -1.94
N PHE A 338 0.47 -19.63 -1.37
CA PHE A 338 0.14 -18.66 -0.30
C PHE A 338 -0.85 -19.23 0.71
#